data_d14ba093419ebb0b15c5e332f072cb98
#
_entry.id   d14ba093419ebb0b15c5e332f072cb98
#
_cell.length_a   1.000
_cell.length_b   1.000
_cell.length_c   1.000
_cell.angle_alpha   90.00
_cell.angle_beta   90.00
_cell.angle_gamma   90.00
#
_symmetry.space_group_name_H-M   'P 1'
#
loop_
_entity.id
_entity.type
_entity.pdbx_description
1 polymer ?
#
loop_
_entity_poly.entity_id
_entity_poly.type
_entity_poly.pdbx_seq_one_letter_code
_entity_poly.pdbx_strand_id
1 'polypeptide(L)'
;RSAAGVRCLEETGLEVAISVIYQRSILQGPLRGTGVMAVANIAQDAAQELLAEIDDGIEITAVNTDASLTVAGPEESVRKFLAECKRRRVAGKMLDIPYPFHTRAMEGLKAALYERLSHIKAEPPKMPFYSTATGKLLSTAPDLDYWYANMRLPVLFASAAKNAYADGFRHFLEIGPSPVLRSYMRDLFRNEQEAVAISPTLYN
;
A
#
# COMPACT_ATOMS: atom_id res chain seq x y z
N ARG A 1 -0.82 -7.29 4.58
CA ARG A 1 -0.58 -8.18 3.41
C ARG A 1 -1.64 -7.82 2.38
N SER A 2 -1.31 -7.05 1.35
CA SER A 2 -2.29 -6.63 0.36
C SER A 2 -2.60 -7.80 -0.57
N ALA A 3 -3.86 -8.21 -0.67
CA ALA A 3 -4.34 -9.23 -1.60
C ALA A 3 -4.08 -8.86 -3.08
N ALA A 4 -3.96 -7.59 -3.41
CA ALA A 4 -3.55 -7.13 -4.74
C ALA A 4 -2.14 -7.62 -5.13
N GLY A 5 -1.22 -7.75 -4.16
CA GLY A 5 0.09 -8.36 -4.39
C GLY A 5 0.01 -9.83 -4.76
N VAL A 6 -0.92 -10.59 -4.19
CA VAL A 6 -1.02 -12.04 -4.41
C VAL A 6 -1.54 -12.39 -5.80
N ARG A 7 -2.52 -11.66 -6.36
CA ARG A 7 -3.03 -11.93 -7.71
C ARG A 7 -2.03 -11.65 -8.83
N CYS A 8 -1.25 -10.59 -8.72
CA CYS A 8 -0.14 -10.36 -9.66
C CYS A 8 0.82 -11.54 -9.70
N LEU A 9 0.89 -12.27 -8.63
CA LEU A 9 1.81 -13.37 -8.42
C LEU A 9 1.32 -14.69 -9.03
N GLU A 10 0.01 -14.95 -9.10
CA GLU A 10 -0.54 -16.14 -9.76
C GLU A 10 -0.37 -16.08 -11.28
N GLU A 11 -0.36 -14.88 -11.85
CA GLU A 11 -0.19 -14.68 -13.31
C GLU A 11 1.27 -14.75 -13.76
N THR A 12 2.22 -14.52 -12.85
CA THR A 12 3.66 -14.68 -13.13
C THR A 12 4.19 -16.09 -12.81
N GLY A 13 3.30 -16.99 -12.42
CA GLY A 13 3.63 -18.32 -11.92
C GLY A 13 3.73 -18.35 -10.39
N LEU A 14 3.14 -19.37 -9.78
CA LEU A 14 3.06 -19.52 -8.32
C LEU A 14 4.46 -19.51 -7.66
N GLU A 15 5.45 -20.10 -8.32
CA GLU A 15 6.83 -20.18 -7.81
C GLU A 15 7.49 -18.80 -7.74
N VAL A 16 7.31 -17.98 -8.78
CA VAL A 16 7.76 -16.58 -8.83
C VAL A 16 7.11 -15.79 -7.71
N ALA A 17 5.81 -15.97 -7.55
CA ALA A 17 5.01 -15.36 -6.52
C ALA A 17 5.53 -15.63 -5.12
N ILE A 18 5.71 -16.90 -4.79
CA ILE A 18 6.21 -17.36 -3.50
C ILE A 18 7.62 -16.81 -3.27
N SER A 19 8.48 -16.88 -4.28
CA SER A 19 9.85 -16.40 -4.20
C SER A 19 9.91 -14.90 -3.87
N VAL A 20 9.15 -14.06 -4.58
CA VAL A 20 9.10 -12.61 -4.31
C VAL A 20 8.63 -12.32 -2.88
N ILE A 21 7.52 -12.94 -2.44
CA ILE A 21 6.98 -12.72 -1.08
C ILE A 21 7.99 -13.17 -0.02
N TYR A 22 8.59 -14.34 -0.21
CA TYR A 22 9.55 -14.92 0.71
C TYR A 22 10.80 -14.03 0.85
N GLN A 23 11.42 -13.66 -0.26
CA GLN A 23 12.62 -12.81 -0.24
C GLN A 23 12.35 -11.43 0.36
N ARG A 24 11.23 -10.81 0.03
CA ARG A 24 10.82 -9.55 0.66
C ARG A 24 10.64 -9.69 2.17
N SER A 25 9.98 -10.76 2.61
CA SER A 25 9.75 -11.00 4.04
C SER A 25 11.05 -11.15 4.82
N ILE A 26 12.02 -11.89 4.27
CA ILE A 26 13.35 -12.05 4.88
C ILE A 26 14.08 -10.71 4.96
N LEU A 27 14.10 -9.96 3.85
CA LEU A 27 14.83 -8.70 3.79
C LEU A 27 14.23 -7.64 4.72
N GLN A 28 12.92 -7.59 4.85
CA GLN A 28 12.22 -6.63 5.71
C GLN A 28 12.22 -7.04 7.19
N GLY A 29 12.42 -8.32 7.50
CA GLY A 29 12.38 -8.85 8.86
C GLY A 29 13.25 -8.10 9.86
N PRO A 30 14.53 -7.78 9.56
CA PRO A 30 15.42 -7.03 10.45
C PRO A 30 14.95 -5.62 10.80
N LEU A 31 14.03 -5.04 10.02
CA LEU A 31 13.48 -3.70 10.27
C LEU A 31 12.35 -3.71 11.31
N ARG A 32 12.03 -4.87 11.90
CA ARG A 32 11.04 -4.93 12.96
C ARG A 32 11.47 -4.08 14.17
N GLY A 33 10.57 -3.22 14.61
CA GLY A 33 10.82 -2.33 15.76
C GLY A 33 11.62 -1.09 15.44
N THR A 34 12.05 -0.87 14.19
CA THR A 34 12.76 0.35 13.80
C THR A 34 11.83 1.51 13.44
N GLY A 35 10.53 1.25 13.40
CA GLY A 35 9.49 2.24 13.15
C GLY A 35 8.11 1.62 13.23
N VAL A 36 7.10 2.47 13.10
CA VAL A 36 5.68 2.13 13.21
C VAL A 36 4.87 2.77 12.10
N MET A 37 3.61 2.38 11.98
CA MET A 37 2.67 2.93 11.02
C MET A 37 1.44 3.50 11.73
N ALA A 38 0.82 4.52 11.13
CA ALA A 38 -0.45 5.08 11.58
C ALA A 38 -1.33 5.45 10.39
N VAL A 39 -2.65 5.36 10.58
CA VAL A 39 -3.64 5.85 9.63
C VAL A 39 -4.23 7.15 10.14
N ALA A 40 -4.49 8.12 9.25
CA ALA A 40 -5.19 9.36 9.55
C ALA A 40 -6.23 9.68 8.47
N ASN A 41 -7.34 10.29 8.89
CA ASN A 41 -8.40 10.75 8.00
C ASN A 41 -8.10 12.18 7.54
N ILE A 42 -7.12 12.34 6.69
CA ILE A 42 -6.63 13.61 6.18
C ILE A 42 -6.31 13.47 4.69
N ALA A 43 -6.57 14.52 3.91
CA ALA A 43 -6.18 14.60 2.52
C ALA A 43 -4.66 14.68 2.36
N GLN A 44 -4.15 14.20 1.23
CA GLN A 44 -2.70 14.08 1.01
C GLN A 44 -1.99 15.43 1.11
N ASP A 45 -2.52 16.50 0.51
CA ASP A 45 -1.90 17.82 0.52
C ASP A 45 -1.80 18.38 1.94
N ALA A 46 -2.90 18.29 2.72
CA ALA A 46 -2.92 18.73 4.11
C ALA A 46 -1.97 17.88 5.00
N ALA A 47 -1.81 16.59 4.68
CA ALA A 47 -0.83 15.75 5.37
C ALA A 47 0.61 16.15 5.02
N GLN A 48 0.90 16.50 3.77
CA GLN A 48 2.22 16.95 3.35
C GLN A 48 2.61 18.25 4.05
N GLU A 49 1.68 19.22 4.17
CA GLU A 49 1.89 20.45 4.94
C GLU A 49 2.21 20.14 6.42
N LEU A 50 1.41 19.25 7.03
CA LEU A 50 1.61 18.85 8.41
C LEU A 50 2.96 18.13 8.61
N LEU A 51 3.35 17.26 7.70
CA LEU A 51 4.63 16.57 7.77
C LEU A 51 5.82 17.51 7.60
N ALA A 52 5.70 18.54 6.77
CA ALA A 52 6.72 19.58 6.62
C ALA A 52 6.95 20.38 7.91
N GLU A 53 5.91 20.58 8.74
CA GLU A 53 6.03 21.22 10.05
C GLU A 53 6.74 20.32 11.09
N ILE A 54 6.62 19.01 10.96
CA ILE A 54 7.18 18.03 11.94
C ILE A 54 8.65 17.70 11.64
N ASP A 55 9.03 17.63 10.36
CA ASP A 55 10.38 17.34 9.79
C ASP A 55 11.17 16.23 10.51
N ASP A 56 10.56 15.07 10.72
CA ASP A 56 11.08 14.06 11.66
C ASP A 56 11.17 12.65 11.04
N GLY A 57 11.46 12.56 9.74
CA GLY A 57 11.70 11.27 9.08
C GLY A 57 10.44 10.40 8.87
N ILE A 58 9.27 11.02 8.97
CA ILE A 58 7.98 10.38 8.69
C ILE A 58 7.61 10.55 7.21
N GLU A 59 7.03 9.52 6.62
CA GLU A 59 6.64 9.52 5.20
C GLU A 59 5.18 9.06 5.03
N ILE A 60 4.50 9.58 4.00
CA ILE A 60 3.22 9.01 3.55
C ILE A 60 3.50 7.68 2.86
N THR A 61 2.90 6.61 3.33
CA THR A 61 3.17 5.24 2.88
C THR A 61 1.99 4.57 2.20
N ALA A 62 0.79 5.13 2.31
CA ALA A 62 -0.36 4.74 1.51
C ALA A 62 -1.33 5.89 1.35
N VAL A 63 -1.95 5.98 0.16
CA VAL A 63 -3.12 6.83 -0.11
C VAL A 63 -4.32 5.91 -0.26
N ASN A 64 -5.14 5.83 0.81
CA ASN A 64 -6.23 4.88 0.90
C ASN A 64 -7.52 5.42 0.25
N THR A 65 -7.82 6.70 0.49
CA THR A 65 -8.91 7.45 -0.15
C THR A 65 -8.47 8.91 -0.34
N ASP A 66 -9.33 9.77 -0.88
CA ASP A 66 -9.07 11.21 -1.00
C ASP A 66 -8.92 11.90 0.37
N ALA A 67 -9.44 11.28 1.43
CA ALA A 67 -9.44 11.81 2.78
C ALA A 67 -8.84 10.84 3.82
N SER A 68 -8.10 9.81 3.40
CA SER A 68 -7.46 8.87 4.31
C SER A 68 -6.13 8.38 3.74
N LEU A 69 -5.11 8.43 4.58
CA LEU A 69 -3.77 7.97 4.24
C LEU A 69 -3.12 7.23 5.41
N THR A 70 -2.03 6.56 5.11
CA THR A 70 -1.16 5.92 6.09
C THR A 70 0.20 6.59 6.07
N VAL A 71 0.76 6.82 7.23
CA VAL A 71 2.14 7.30 7.43
C VAL A 71 2.97 6.26 8.15
N ALA A 72 4.28 6.30 7.98
CA ALA A 72 5.22 5.49 8.75
C ALA A 72 6.52 6.25 9.00
N GLY A 73 7.23 5.85 10.05
CA GLY A 73 8.50 6.43 10.44
C GLY A 73 8.89 6.03 11.87
N PRO A 74 9.86 6.72 12.47
CA PRO A 74 10.20 6.54 13.88
C PRO A 74 8.96 6.70 14.76
N GLU A 75 8.84 5.89 15.81
CA GLU A 75 7.63 5.87 16.65
C GLU A 75 7.33 7.25 17.27
N GLU A 76 8.36 7.96 17.73
CA GLU A 76 8.18 9.30 18.29
C GLU A 76 7.60 10.28 17.27
N SER A 77 8.11 10.28 16.05
CA SER A 77 7.62 11.13 14.95
C SER A 77 6.18 10.82 14.58
N VAL A 78 5.81 9.53 14.51
CA VAL A 78 4.42 9.13 14.25
C VAL A 78 3.49 9.52 15.39
N ARG A 79 3.96 9.47 16.65
CA ARG A 79 3.19 9.96 17.81
C ARG A 79 2.99 11.48 17.76
N LYS A 80 4.02 12.25 17.37
CA LYS A 80 3.90 13.71 17.16
C LYS A 80 2.87 14.01 16.07
N PHE A 81 2.93 13.31 14.95
CA PHE A 81 1.95 13.43 13.86
C PHE A 81 0.52 13.18 14.33
N LEU A 82 0.27 12.10 15.07
CA LEU A 82 -1.05 11.80 15.62
C LEU A 82 -1.53 12.82 16.65
N ALA A 83 -0.62 13.36 17.47
CA ALA A 83 -0.95 14.43 18.42
C ALA A 83 -1.38 15.71 17.70
N GLU A 84 -0.70 16.06 16.61
CA GLU A 84 -1.04 17.21 15.79
C GLU A 84 -2.36 16.98 15.02
N CYS A 85 -2.60 15.78 14.47
CA CYS A 85 -3.89 15.41 13.93
C CYS A 85 -5.01 15.61 14.95
N LYS A 86 -4.83 15.14 16.18
CA LYS A 86 -5.81 15.32 17.27
C LYS A 86 -6.06 16.80 17.57
N ARG A 87 -5.01 17.64 17.61
CA ARG A 87 -5.14 19.08 17.81
C ARG A 87 -5.96 19.74 16.71
N ARG A 88 -5.82 19.29 15.46
CA ARG A 88 -6.59 19.74 14.29
C ARG A 88 -7.93 19.03 14.12
N ARG A 89 -8.35 18.21 15.09
CA ARG A 89 -9.59 17.40 15.05
C ARG A 89 -9.65 16.40 13.90
N VAL A 90 -8.50 15.96 13.42
CA VAL A 90 -8.35 14.89 12.44
C VAL A 90 -8.29 13.55 13.18
N ALA A 91 -9.15 12.60 12.80
CA ALA A 91 -9.11 11.26 13.36
C ALA A 91 -7.88 10.50 12.83
N GLY A 92 -7.18 9.84 13.73
CA GLY A 92 -6.02 9.01 13.39
C GLY A 92 -5.73 8.01 14.49
N LYS A 93 -5.08 6.90 14.12
CA LYS A 93 -4.69 5.87 15.08
C LYS A 93 -3.40 5.17 14.65
N MET A 94 -2.64 4.73 15.65
CA MET A 94 -1.51 3.83 15.46
C MET A 94 -2.01 2.48 14.96
N LEU A 95 -1.27 1.88 14.02
CA LEU A 95 -1.49 0.52 13.57
C LEU A 95 -0.59 -0.45 14.37
N ASP A 96 -1.06 -1.67 14.59
CA ASP A 96 -0.25 -2.74 15.17
C ASP A 96 0.70 -3.36 14.13
N ILE A 97 1.56 -2.51 13.58
CA ILE A 97 2.56 -2.85 12.56
C ILE A 97 3.88 -2.22 12.98
N PRO A 98 4.77 -3.00 13.64
CA PRO A 98 6.05 -2.50 14.14
C PRO A 98 7.12 -2.45 13.05
N TYR A 99 6.81 -1.87 11.91
CA TYR A 99 7.69 -1.73 10.75
C TYR A 99 7.47 -0.39 10.06
N PRO A 100 8.53 0.28 9.58
CA PRO A 100 8.42 1.48 8.75
C PRO A 100 8.26 1.11 7.26
N PHE A 101 7.24 0.31 6.89
CA PHE A 101 7.02 -0.09 5.50
C PHE A 101 6.80 1.10 4.59
N HIS A 102 7.28 0.99 3.34
CA HIS A 102 7.15 2.00 2.30
C HIS A 102 7.84 3.35 2.63
N THR A 103 8.89 3.32 3.46
CA THR A 103 9.71 4.50 3.79
C THR A 103 11.14 4.34 3.27
N ARG A 104 11.95 5.39 3.44
CA ARG A 104 13.39 5.38 3.16
C ARG A 104 14.15 4.25 3.86
N ALA A 105 13.63 3.69 4.93
CA ALA A 105 14.21 2.52 5.60
C ALA A 105 14.32 1.29 4.68
N MET A 106 13.52 1.25 3.58
CA MET A 106 13.61 0.20 2.57
C MET A 106 14.77 0.39 1.58
N GLU A 107 15.39 1.57 1.51
CA GLU A 107 16.40 1.88 0.48
C GLU A 107 17.64 1.02 0.60
N GLY A 108 18.10 0.75 1.82
CA GLY A 108 19.23 -0.14 2.07
C GLY A 108 19.00 -1.60 1.62
N LEU A 109 17.76 -1.99 1.33
CA LEU A 109 17.42 -3.34 0.90
C LEU A 109 17.45 -3.53 -0.62
N LYS A 110 17.62 -2.44 -1.40
CA LYS A 110 17.54 -2.47 -2.87
C LYS A 110 18.51 -3.47 -3.49
N ALA A 111 19.78 -3.36 -3.17
CA ALA A 111 20.83 -4.22 -3.74
C ALA A 111 20.57 -5.71 -3.43
N ALA A 112 20.27 -6.03 -2.19
CA ALA A 112 19.97 -7.40 -1.78
C ALA A 112 18.66 -7.94 -2.42
N LEU A 113 17.65 -7.09 -2.62
CA LEU A 113 16.43 -7.48 -3.33
C LEU A 113 16.75 -7.84 -4.79
N TYR A 114 17.53 -7.01 -5.47
CA TYR A 114 17.93 -7.24 -6.86
C TYR A 114 18.74 -8.52 -7.02
N GLU A 115 19.71 -8.75 -6.14
CA GLU A 115 20.51 -9.98 -6.15
C GLU A 115 19.62 -11.22 -6.00
N ARG A 116 18.75 -11.21 -4.98
CA ARG A 116 17.86 -12.35 -4.66
C ARG A 116 16.79 -12.63 -5.69
N LEU A 117 16.34 -11.60 -6.43
CA LEU A 117 15.31 -11.72 -7.46
C LEU A 117 15.86 -11.73 -8.88
N SER A 118 17.19 -11.66 -9.09
CA SER A 118 17.83 -11.58 -10.41
C SER A 118 17.50 -12.75 -11.35
N HIS A 119 17.19 -13.91 -10.79
CA HIS A 119 16.81 -15.11 -11.55
C HIS A 119 15.33 -15.16 -11.95
N ILE A 120 14.52 -14.27 -11.40
CA ILE A 120 13.07 -14.25 -11.63
C ILE A 120 12.77 -13.57 -12.96
N LYS A 121 12.03 -14.28 -13.80
CA LYS A 121 11.48 -13.77 -15.06
C LYS A 121 9.97 -13.78 -14.94
N ALA A 122 9.39 -12.58 -14.77
CA ALA A 122 7.96 -12.41 -14.77
C ALA A 122 7.44 -12.23 -16.21
N GLU A 123 6.19 -12.62 -16.44
CA GLU A 123 5.46 -12.37 -17.69
C GLU A 123 4.55 -11.14 -17.53
N PRO A 124 4.16 -10.49 -18.62
CA PRO A 124 3.10 -9.47 -18.57
C PRO A 124 1.80 -10.07 -18.02
N PRO A 125 1.01 -9.28 -17.27
CA PRO A 125 -0.28 -9.73 -16.75
C PRO A 125 -1.22 -10.17 -17.89
N LYS A 126 -1.87 -11.34 -17.74
CA LYS A 126 -2.84 -11.89 -18.70
C LYS A 126 -4.25 -11.34 -18.50
N MET A 127 -4.50 -10.73 -17.35
CA MET A 127 -5.74 -10.05 -17.01
C MET A 127 -5.45 -8.60 -16.59
N PRO A 128 -6.42 -7.67 -16.66
CA PRO A 128 -6.22 -6.32 -16.19
C PRO A 128 -5.74 -6.29 -14.74
N PHE A 129 -4.54 -5.77 -14.51
CA PHE A 129 -3.93 -5.65 -13.20
C PHE A 129 -3.65 -4.19 -12.85
N TYR A 130 -4.42 -3.65 -11.89
CA TYR A 130 -4.24 -2.28 -11.41
C TYR A 130 -3.27 -2.28 -10.24
N SER A 131 -2.05 -1.85 -10.54
CA SER A 131 -0.95 -1.86 -9.57
C SER A 131 -1.09 -0.73 -8.55
N THR A 132 -1.03 -1.05 -7.28
CA THR A 132 -0.95 -0.06 -6.20
C THR A 132 0.44 0.58 -6.08
N ALA A 133 1.47 0.05 -6.72
CA ALA A 133 2.78 0.68 -6.79
C ALA A 133 2.80 1.88 -7.76
N THR A 134 1.99 1.82 -8.82
CA THR A 134 1.91 2.88 -9.84
C THR A 134 0.58 3.63 -9.83
N GLY A 135 -0.45 3.09 -9.18
CA GLY A 135 -1.82 3.57 -9.21
C GLY A 135 -2.54 3.31 -10.55
N LYS A 136 -1.91 2.60 -11.49
CA LYS A 136 -2.37 2.45 -12.89
C LYS A 136 -2.44 0.98 -13.32
N LEU A 137 -3.07 0.75 -14.46
CA LEU A 137 -3.02 -0.54 -15.15
C LEU A 137 -1.57 -0.88 -15.50
N LEU A 138 -1.10 -2.05 -15.09
CA LEU A 138 0.21 -2.59 -15.45
C LEU A 138 0.07 -3.42 -16.70
N SER A 139 0.73 -3.02 -17.78
CA SER A 139 0.72 -3.69 -19.09
C SER A 139 2.00 -4.43 -19.43
N THR A 140 3.05 -4.20 -18.66
CA THR A 140 4.37 -4.81 -18.85
C THR A 140 4.68 -5.83 -17.75
N ALA A 141 5.62 -6.74 -18.02
CA ALA A 141 6.12 -7.65 -16.99
C ALA A 141 6.72 -6.86 -15.82
N PRO A 142 6.40 -7.21 -14.57
CA PRO A 142 7.02 -6.59 -13.41
C PRO A 142 8.49 -7.00 -13.33
N ASP A 143 9.38 -6.03 -13.43
CA ASP A 143 10.82 -6.16 -13.31
C ASP A 143 11.33 -5.94 -11.87
N LEU A 144 12.65 -5.91 -11.69
CA LEU A 144 13.26 -5.67 -10.38
C LEU A 144 12.96 -4.27 -9.85
N ASP A 145 12.93 -3.27 -10.73
CA ASP A 145 12.56 -1.90 -10.36
C ASP A 145 11.10 -1.82 -9.89
N TYR A 146 10.19 -2.54 -10.54
CA TYR A 146 8.81 -2.66 -10.10
C TYR A 146 8.71 -3.29 -8.70
N TRP A 147 9.42 -4.39 -8.44
CA TRP A 147 9.38 -5.04 -7.13
C TRP A 147 9.98 -4.16 -6.03
N TYR A 148 11.04 -3.42 -6.34
CA TYR A 148 11.58 -2.44 -5.43
C TYR A 148 10.61 -1.27 -5.20
N ALA A 149 10.04 -0.70 -6.24
CA ALA A 149 9.02 0.35 -6.12
C ALA A 149 7.83 -0.09 -5.26
N ASN A 150 7.34 -1.32 -5.47
CA ASN A 150 6.27 -1.91 -4.65
C ASN A 150 6.64 -2.09 -3.16
N MET A 151 7.92 -2.20 -2.84
CA MET A 151 8.41 -2.29 -1.47
C MET A 151 8.66 -0.92 -0.84
N ARG A 152 9.17 0.05 -1.63
CA ARG A 152 9.66 1.35 -1.17
C ARG A 152 8.65 2.47 -1.26
N LEU A 153 7.90 2.54 -2.36
CA LEU A 153 7.03 3.68 -2.66
C LEU A 153 5.66 3.55 -1.95
N PRO A 154 4.93 4.65 -1.80
CA PRO A 154 3.59 4.62 -1.22
C PRO A 154 2.63 3.70 -1.98
N VAL A 155 1.73 3.06 -1.25
CA VAL A 155 0.64 2.26 -1.81
C VAL A 155 -0.45 3.20 -2.34
N LEU A 156 -0.61 3.29 -3.65
CA LEU A 156 -1.58 4.15 -4.34
C LEU A 156 -2.92 3.44 -4.52
N PHE A 157 -3.54 3.00 -3.41
CA PHE A 157 -4.78 2.22 -3.45
C PHE A 157 -5.94 3.01 -4.08
N ALA A 158 -6.12 4.27 -3.67
CA ALA A 158 -7.17 5.13 -4.20
C ALA A 158 -7.10 5.26 -5.72
N SER A 159 -5.89 5.52 -6.26
CA SER A 159 -5.69 5.66 -7.70
C SER A 159 -5.95 4.36 -8.46
N ALA A 160 -5.45 3.22 -7.96
CA ALA A 160 -5.67 1.91 -8.57
C ALA A 160 -7.17 1.55 -8.61
N ALA A 161 -7.89 1.77 -7.51
CA ALA A 161 -9.33 1.51 -7.43
C ALA A 161 -10.13 2.41 -8.37
N LYS A 162 -9.82 3.71 -8.41
CA LYS A 162 -10.48 4.69 -9.31
C LYS A 162 -10.24 4.35 -10.79
N ASN A 163 -9.04 3.94 -11.16
CA ASN A 163 -8.75 3.52 -12.52
C ASN A 163 -9.52 2.25 -12.91
N ALA A 164 -9.61 1.27 -12.02
CA ALA A 164 -10.45 0.10 -12.26
C ALA A 164 -11.93 0.47 -12.43
N TYR A 165 -12.44 1.40 -11.61
CA TYR A 165 -13.81 1.90 -11.76
C TYR A 165 -14.01 2.62 -13.11
N ALA A 166 -13.07 3.48 -13.52
CA ALA A 166 -13.13 4.20 -14.79
C ALA A 166 -13.14 3.24 -16.00
N ASP A 167 -12.46 2.10 -15.90
CA ASP A 167 -12.44 1.05 -16.91
C ASP A 167 -13.68 0.10 -16.87
N GLY A 168 -14.69 0.44 -16.06
CA GLY A 168 -15.99 -0.25 -16.04
C GLY A 168 -16.14 -1.33 -14.98
N PHE A 169 -15.17 -1.56 -14.12
CA PHE A 169 -15.32 -2.52 -13.02
C PHE A 169 -16.25 -1.97 -11.93
N ARG A 170 -17.26 -2.75 -11.54
CA ARG A 170 -18.28 -2.37 -10.54
C ARG A 170 -18.41 -3.38 -9.40
N HIS A 171 -17.84 -4.57 -9.57
CA HIS A 171 -17.85 -5.63 -8.56
C HIS A 171 -16.43 -5.86 -8.05
N PHE A 172 -16.21 -5.66 -6.76
CA PHE A 172 -14.93 -5.82 -6.10
C PHE A 172 -15.05 -6.90 -5.02
N LEU A 173 -14.19 -7.89 -5.09
CA LEU A 173 -14.09 -8.95 -4.09
C LEU A 173 -12.81 -8.77 -3.29
N GLU A 174 -12.94 -8.50 -2.00
CA GLU A 174 -11.79 -8.44 -1.08
C GLU A 174 -11.46 -9.86 -0.62
N ILE A 175 -10.31 -10.38 -1.05
CA ILE A 175 -9.81 -11.68 -0.63
C ILE A 175 -8.83 -11.49 0.52
N GLY A 176 -9.22 -11.91 1.72
CA GLY A 176 -8.39 -11.75 2.92
C GLY A 176 -9.06 -12.23 4.19
N PRO A 177 -8.29 -12.32 5.30
CA PRO A 177 -8.79 -12.77 6.59
C PRO A 177 -9.72 -11.76 7.28
N SER A 178 -9.69 -10.50 6.86
CA SER A 178 -10.50 -9.42 7.41
C SER A 178 -10.82 -8.37 6.34
N PRO A 179 -12.02 -7.79 6.32
CA PRO A 179 -12.45 -6.82 5.32
C PRO A 179 -11.89 -5.41 5.60
N VAL A 180 -10.60 -5.22 5.41
CA VAL A 180 -9.90 -3.95 5.67
C VAL A 180 -10.18 -2.89 4.60
N LEU A 181 -10.22 -3.30 3.33
CA LEU A 181 -10.34 -2.39 2.19
C LEU A 181 -11.78 -1.96 1.90
N ARG A 182 -12.76 -2.71 2.42
CA ARG A 182 -14.18 -2.44 2.19
C ARG A 182 -14.60 -1.02 2.59
N SER A 183 -14.10 -0.51 3.71
CA SER A 183 -14.40 0.86 4.16
C SER A 183 -13.84 1.90 3.21
N TYR A 184 -12.61 1.73 2.75
CA TYR A 184 -11.96 2.63 1.79
C TYR A 184 -12.69 2.63 0.44
N MET A 185 -13.07 1.45 -0.06
CA MET A 185 -13.85 1.34 -1.29
C MET A 185 -15.21 2.05 -1.20
N ARG A 186 -15.91 1.92 -0.06
CA ARG A 186 -17.17 2.62 0.17
C ARG A 186 -16.98 4.13 0.19
N ASP A 187 -15.89 4.61 0.79
CA ASP A 187 -15.58 6.04 0.83
C ASP A 187 -15.25 6.57 -0.55
N LEU A 188 -14.42 5.85 -1.32
CA LEU A 188 -14.00 6.26 -2.67
C LEU A 188 -15.18 6.40 -3.63
N PHE A 189 -16.18 5.50 -3.53
CA PHE A 189 -17.28 5.42 -4.50
C PHE A 189 -18.63 5.85 -3.92
N ARG A 190 -18.63 6.54 -2.79
CA ARG A 190 -19.87 6.99 -2.11
C ARG A 190 -20.75 7.88 -2.98
N ASN A 191 -20.14 8.73 -3.80
CA ASN A 191 -20.82 9.74 -4.60
C ASN A 191 -20.85 9.39 -6.10
N GLU A 192 -20.44 8.17 -6.46
CA GLU A 192 -20.46 7.74 -7.86
C GLU A 192 -21.88 7.44 -8.34
N GLN A 193 -22.14 7.75 -9.61
CA GLN A 193 -23.47 7.56 -10.20
C GLN A 193 -23.86 6.09 -10.31
N GLU A 194 -22.89 5.21 -10.53
CA GLU A 194 -23.11 3.78 -10.63
C GLU A 194 -22.70 3.08 -9.33
N ALA A 195 -23.61 2.25 -8.83
CA ALA A 195 -23.37 1.51 -7.60
C ALA A 195 -22.19 0.53 -7.72
N VAL A 196 -21.36 0.49 -6.69
CA VAL A 196 -20.24 -0.44 -6.57
C VAL A 196 -20.57 -1.52 -5.55
N ALA A 197 -20.51 -2.78 -5.97
CA ALA A 197 -20.65 -3.92 -5.09
C ALA A 197 -19.28 -4.30 -4.49
N ILE A 198 -19.21 -4.38 -3.17
CA ILE A 198 -17.98 -4.71 -2.45
C ILE A 198 -18.27 -5.87 -1.50
N SER A 199 -17.70 -7.02 -1.79
CA SER A 199 -17.91 -8.26 -1.05
C SER A 199 -16.60 -8.75 -0.45
N PRO A 200 -16.51 -8.97 0.87
CA PRO A 200 -15.36 -9.67 1.45
C PRO A 200 -15.55 -11.18 1.35
N THR A 201 -14.44 -11.92 1.33
CA THR A 201 -14.48 -13.39 1.36
C THR A 201 -14.78 -13.95 2.74
N LEU A 202 -14.40 -13.22 3.79
CA LEU A 202 -14.68 -13.57 5.19
C LEU A 202 -15.39 -12.43 5.91
N TYR A 203 -16.40 -12.79 6.71
CA TYR A 203 -17.07 -11.89 7.63
C TYR A 203 -16.64 -12.29 9.06
N ASN A 204 -16.09 -11.35 9.80
CA ASN A 204 -15.91 -11.51 11.25
C ASN A 204 -17.18 -11.10 11.98
#